data_e32d69efde15cd86245f92db5ac3ff2f
#
_entry.id   e32d69efde15cd86245f92db5ac3ff2f
#
_cell.length_a   1.000
_cell.length_b   1.000
_cell.length_c   1.000
_cell.angle_alpha   90.00
_cell.angle_beta   90.00
_cell.angle_gamma   90.00
#
_symmetry.space_group_name_H-M   'P 1'
#
loop_
_entity.id
_entity.type
_entity.pdbx_description
1 polymer ?
#
loop_
_entity_poly.entity_id
_entity_poly.type
_entity_poly.pdbx_seq_one_letter_code
_entity_poly.pdbx_strand_id
1 'polypeptide(L)'
;RTRNMAGFQLLDIQDYPGQGSAFVGILDAFMESKGITTPEEWRQWCSPVVPLLEVEKFCFEDGEKIQAKVKVANYGGSSLYGKKLKWNIGDAEGVMNIFTYDEGLLDVGVLDEEISADKPTKLNVSLNIEGTEARNSYELWVYPKKALEKKGVIIARDLNLEVVKVLEKGGKVLWMPTASSHFVAADDTLSQSDNATPYTVGGLFQTDYWNYRMFKTICENNKKKVSPGTLGILTNPEHPIFKGFPTEMHTNWQWFPVIKESHPLVLDNFAKDYRPIVQVIDNIERNHKLGLVMEWKVGAGKLLVCMSDLEKAAKYPEGKAFYQSVIDYMRSADFNPSSEISVDELKKKLAEKPRQVSLKELNNISQY
;
A
#
# COMPACT_ATOMS: atom_id res chain seq x y z
N ARG A 1 -18.04 1.48 13.00
CA ARG A 1 -19.39 1.61 13.57
C ARG A 1 -20.34 0.55 13.03
N THR A 2 -20.07 -0.68 13.38
CA THR A 2 -20.87 -1.84 12.98
C THR A 2 -22.12 -1.90 13.86
N ARG A 3 -23.28 -2.17 13.25
CA ARG A 3 -24.52 -2.38 13.97
C ARG A 3 -24.37 -3.52 14.97
N ASN A 4 -24.85 -3.35 16.19
CA ASN A 4 -24.77 -4.30 17.32
C ASN A 4 -23.35 -4.56 17.86
N MET A 5 -22.37 -3.72 17.52
CA MET A 5 -21.06 -3.79 18.17
C MET A 5 -21.10 -3.04 19.50
N ALA A 6 -20.79 -3.71 20.59
CA ALA A 6 -20.84 -3.14 21.94
C ALA A 6 -19.67 -2.17 22.23
N GLY A 7 -18.56 -2.30 21.53
CA GLY A 7 -17.38 -1.46 21.71
C GLY A 7 -16.14 -2.05 21.07
N PHE A 8 -14.99 -1.48 21.42
CA PHE A 8 -13.67 -1.98 21.02
C PHE A 8 -12.69 -1.84 22.18
N GLN A 9 -11.61 -2.58 22.11
CA GLN A 9 -10.48 -2.43 23.00
C GLN A 9 -9.25 -2.11 22.16
N LEU A 10 -8.53 -1.05 22.54
CA LEU A 10 -7.27 -0.67 21.94
C LEU A 10 -6.11 -1.21 22.76
N LEU A 11 -5.20 -1.91 22.13
CA LEU A 11 -3.95 -2.38 22.71
C LEU A 11 -2.82 -1.91 21.78
N ASP A 12 -2.04 -0.85 22.09
CA ASP A 12 -2.03 -0.07 23.33
C ASP A 12 -2.20 1.42 23.07
N ILE A 13 -2.54 2.20 24.10
CA ILE A 13 -2.52 3.67 24.02
C ILE A 13 -1.10 4.21 24.10
N GLN A 14 -0.21 3.57 24.87
CA GLN A 14 1.19 3.94 24.99
C GLN A 14 2.12 2.76 24.72
N ASP A 15 3.36 3.06 24.37
CA ASP A 15 4.40 2.05 24.25
C ASP A 15 4.70 1.42 25.60
N TYR A 16 4.91 0.09 25.59
CA TYR A 16 5.32 -0.67 26.77
C TYR A 16 6.74 -1.20 26.60
N PRO A 17 7.77 -0.53 27.15
CA PRO A 17 9.16 -0.91 26.95
C PRO A 17 9.58 -2.23 27.62
N GLY A 18 8.72 -2.81 28.46
CA GLY A 18 8.92 -4.14 29.06
C GLY A 18 8.78 -5.31 28.09
N GLN A 19 8.34 -5.05 26.87
CA GLN A 19 8.13 -6.04 25.81
C GLN A 19 8.68 -5.52 24.49
N GLY A 20 9.69 -6.15 23.93
CA GLY A 20 10.43 -5.65 22.77
C GLY A 20 9.63 -5.39 21.48
N SER A 21 8.40 -5.89 21.40
CA SER A 21 7.48 -5.66 20.28
C SER A 21 6.29 -4.77 20.62
N ALA A 22 6.26 -4.16 21.81
CA ALA A 22 5.14 -3.35 22.28
C ALA A 22 5.35 -1.84 22.09
N PHE A 23 6.07 -1.44 21.03
CA PHE A 23 6.19 -0.04 20.60
C PHE A 23 5.09 0.33 19.59
N VAL A 24 3.87 -0.12 19.84
CA VAL A 24 2.70 0.07 18.98
C VAL A 24 1.70 1.09 19.54
N GLY A 25 2.06 1.74 20.64
CA GLY A 25 1.26 2.80 21.25
C GLY A 25 1.07 4.00 20.34
N ILE A 26 -0.03 4.71 20.54
CA ILE A 26 -0.27 6.03 19.93
C ILE A 26 0.66 7.08 20.56
N LEU A 27 0.92 6.89 21.85
CA LEU A 27 1.85 7.68 22.64
C LEU A 27 3.13 6.85 22.88
N ASP A 28 4.22 7.52 23.16
CA ASP A 28 5.44 6.86 23.58
C ASP A 28 5.37 6.35 25.04
N ALA A 29 6.46 5.77 25.55
CA ALA A 29 6.51 5.25 26.92
C ALA A 29 6.39 6.32 28.01
N PHE A 30 6.55 7.59 27.68
CA PHE A 30 6.42 8.75 28.55
C PHE A 30 5.07 9.46 28.43
N MET A 31 4.13 8.89 27.66
CA MET A 31 2.82 9.47 27.33
C MET A 31 2.92 10.71 26.44
N GLU A 32 4.03 10.90 25.73
CA GLU A 32 4.20 11.97 24.77
C GLU A 32 3.70 11.55 23.38
N SER A 33 3.25 12.53 22.59
CA SER A 33 2.74 12.26 21.24
C SER A 33 3.87 11.80 20.31
N LYS A 34 3.66 10.71 19.61
CA LYS A 34 4.55 10.24 18.52
C LYS A 34 4.24 10.93 17.17
N GLY A 35 3.30 11.88 17.14
CA GLY A 35 2.90 12.61 15.93
C GLY A 35 2.11 11.78 14.91
N ILE A 36 1.62 10.59 15.28
CA ILE A 36 0.87 9.71 14.38
C ILE A 36 -0.63 10.03 14.30
N THR A 37 -1.15 10.77 15.25
CA THR A 37 -2.52 11.29 15.25
C THR A 37 -2.63 12.49 16.19
N THR A 38 -3.61 13.34 15.94
CA THR A 38 -3.97 14.47 16.79
C THR A 38 -5.22 14.15 17.62
N PRO A 39 -5.52 14.88 18.71
CA PRO A 39 -6.77 14.74 19.44
C PRO A 39 -8.01 14.96 18.55
N GLU A 40 -7.91 15.84 17.57
CA GLU A 40 -8.96 16.14 16.60
C GLU A 40 -9.22 14.96 15.67
N GLU A 41 -8.19 14.36 15.11
CA GLU A 41 -8.27 13.14 14.28
C GLU A 41 -8.79 11.96 15.09
N TRP A 42 -8.33 11.81 16.34
CA TRP A 42 -8.83 10.78 17.23
C TRP A 42 -10.33 10.87 17.46
N ARG A 43 -10.86 12.08 17.69
CA ARG A 43 -12.29 12.32 17.88
C ARG A 43 -13.14 12.02 16.65
N GLN A 44 -12.58 11.99 15.45
CA GLN A 44 -13.31 11.64 14.23
C GLN A 44 -13.87 10.22 14.25
N TRP A 45 -13.25 9.31 15.01
CA TRP A 45 -13.71 7.93 15.11
C TRP A 45 -13.96 7.45 16.54
N CYS A 46 -13.39 8.09 17.55
CA CYS A 46 -13.52 7.76 18.96
C CYS A 46 -14.18 8.92 19.71
N SER A 47 -15.48 9.09 19.50
CA SER A 47 -16.31 10.12 20.08
C SER A 47 -17.72 9.58 20.30
N PRO A 48 -18.50 10.12 21.27
CA PRO A 48 -19.88 9.72 21.48
C PRO A 48 -20.77 9.92 20.25
N VAL A 49 -20.50 10.93 19.44
CA VAL A 49 -21.22 11.20 18.19
C VAL A 49 -20.22 11.26 17.04
N VAL A 50 -20.41 10.40 16.04
CA VAL A 50 -19.50 10.33 14.88
C VAL A 50 -20.30 10.27 13.58
N PRO A 51 -20.19 11.27 12.69
CA PRO A 51 -20.71 11.16 11.33
C PRO A 51 -19.87 10.19 10.50
N LEU A 52 -20.51 9.40 9.66
CA LEU A 52 -19.93 8.30 8.92
C LEU A 52 -20.28 8.37 7.44
N LEU A 53 -19.31 8.02 6.60
CA LEU A 53 -19.48 7.88 5.16
C LEU A 53 -19.23 6.39 4.79
N GLU A 54 -20.24 5.74 4.19
CA GLU A 54 -20.09 4.38 3.64
C GLU A 54 -19.95 4.47 2.13
N VAL A 55 -18.75 4.23 1.63
CA VAL A 55 -18.42 4.21 0.19
C VAL A 55 -18.08 2.79 -0.25
N GLU A 56 -18.30 2.48 -1.52
CA GLU A 56 -17.94 1.19 -2.09
C GLU A 56 -16.46 1.11 -2.47
N LYS A 57 -15.85 2.25 -2.82
CA LYS A 57 -14.45 2.37 -3.22
C LYS A 57 -13.87 3.73 -2.81
N PHE A 58 -12.56 3.84 -2.74
CA PHE A 58 -11.86 5.08 -2.41
C PHE A 58 -11.21 5.75 -3.62
N CYS A 59 -11.11 5.05 -4.76
CA CYS A 59 -10.47 5.54 -5.97
C CYS A 59 -11.46 5.56 -7.13
N PHE A 60 -11.46 6.66 -7.88
CA PHE A 60 -12.43 6.96 -8.93
C PHE A 60 -11.73 7.44 -10.20
N GLU A 61 -12.41 7.29 -11.34
CA GLU A 61 -12.05 8.00 -12.57
C GLU A 61 -12.81 9.33 -12.66
N ASP A 62 -12.24 10.28 -13.38
CA ASP A 62 -12.88 11.55 -13.74
C ASP A 62 -14.26 11.33 -14.38
N GLY A 63 -15.24 12.09 -13.91
CA GLY A 63 -16.64 12.00 -14.32
C GLY A 63 -17.43 10.85 -13.70
N GLU A 64 -16.85 10.08 -12.77
CA GLU A 64 -17.62 9.11 -11.98
C GLU A 64 -18.41 9.81 -10.87
N LYS A 65 -19.50 9.17 -10.45
CA LYS A 65 -20.29 9.60 -9.29
C LYS A 65 -19.85 8.88 -8.02
N ILE A 66 -19.67 9.66 -6.97
CA ILE A 66 -19.61 9.10 -5.62
C ILE A 66 -21.05 8.91 -5.11
N GLN A 67 -21.43 7.70 -4.82
CA GLN A 67 -22.68 7.36 -4.14
C GLN A 67 -22.35 6.79 -2.78
N ALA A 68 -22.53 7.57 -1.74
CA ALA A 68 -22.14 7.20 -0.39
C ALA A 68 -23.30 7.36 0.59
N LYS A 69 -23.54 6.34 1.40
CA LYS A 69 -24.50 6.46 2.49
C LYS A 69 -23.89 7.28 3.62
N VAL A 70 -24.63 8.28 4.06
CA VAL A 70 -24.25 9.12 5.21
C VAL A 70 -25.03 8.65 6.42
N LYS A 71 -24.30 8.29 7.47
CA LYS A 71 -24.84 7.83 8.75
C LYS A 71 -24.28 8.64 9.90
N VAL A 72 -24.91 8.53 11.05
CA VAL A 72 -24.37 9.07 12.31
C VAL A 72 -24.44 7.99 13.38
N ALA A 73 -23.31 7.69 14.00
CA ALA A 73 -23.30 6.92 15.24
C ALA A 73 -23.55 7.90 16.39
N ASN A 74 -24.74 7.86 17.00
CA ASN A 74 -25.13 8.70 18.13
C ASN A 74 -25.27 7.87 19.40
N TYR A 75 -24.27 7.97 20.26
CA TYR A 75 -24.25 7.36 21.60
C TYR A 75 -23.95 8.41 22.67
N GLY A 76 -24.28 9.68 22.37
CA GLY A 76 -23.99 10.84 23.24
C GLY A 76 -25.06 11.15 24.27
N GLY A 77 -26.12 10.37 24.35
CA GLY A 77 -27.23 10.62 25.32
C GLY A 77 -28.07 11.84 25.00
N SER A 78 -27.92 12.46 23.82
CA SER A 78 -28.68 13.64 23.39
C SER A 78 -29.26 13.44 21.99
N SER A 79 -30.48 13.88 21.80
CA SER A 79 -31.11 13.83 20.47
C SER A 79 -30.43 14.77 19.50
N LEU A 80 -30.28 14.28 18.27
CA LEU A 80 -29.80 15.06 17.13
C LEU A 80 -30.96 15.53 16.21
N TYR A 81 -32.23 15.33 16.63
CA TYR A 81 -33.37 15.74 15.85
C TYR A 81 -33.34 17.23 15.51
N GLY A 82 -33.61 17.57 14.26
CA GLY A 82 -33.57 18.94 13.75
C GLY A 82 -32.17 19.51 13.50
N LYS A 83 -31.09 18.82 13.86
CA LYS A 83 -29.73 19.24 13.50
C LYS A 83 -29.45 18.99 12.02
N LYS A 84 -28.49 19.76 11.50
CA LYS A 84 -28.05 19.68 10.12
C LYS A 84 -26.67 19.02 10.06
N LEU A 85 -26.52 18.02 9.20
CA LEU A 85 -25.24 17.48 8.81
C LEU A 85 -24.83 18.20 7.53
N LYS A 86 -23.74 18.97 7.61
CA LYS A 86 -23.10 19.61 6.46
C LYS A 86 -22.03 18.66 5.90
N TRP A 87 -21.95 18.58 4.58
CA TRP A 87 -20.91 17.85 3.90
C TRP A 87 -20.25 18.72 2.85
N ASN A 88 -18.99 18.41 2.54
CA ASN A 88 -18.22 19.03 1.48
C ASN A 88 -17.36 17.98 0.79
N ILE A 89 -17.18 18.08 -0.53
CA ILE A 89 -16.27 17.28 -1.35
C ILE A 89 -15.72 18.15 -2.47
N GLY A 90 -14.42 18.48 -2.42
CA GLY A 90 -13.84 19.46 -3.32
C GLY A 90 -14.58 20.79 -3.22
N ASP A 91 -15.15 21.26 -4.35
CA ASP A 91 -15.94 22.50 -4.43
C ASP A 91 -17.45 22.29 -4.19
N ALA A 92 -17.91 21.04 -4.13
CA ALA A 92 -19.30 20.70 -3.87
C ALA A 92 -19.59 20.68 -2.37
N GLU A 93 -20.75 21.21 -1.98
CA GLU A 93 -21.20 21.19 -0.60
C GLU A 93 -22.71 20.97 -0.51
N GLY A 94 -23.17 20.52 0.64
CA GLY A 94 -24.60 20.33 0.86
C GLY A 94 -24.95 20.07 2.31
N VAL A 95 -26.25 19.91 2.54
CA VAL A 95 -26.82 19.77 3.88
C VAL A 95 -27.83 18.63 3.88
N MET A 96 -27.76 17.79 4.89
CA MET A 96 -28.75 16.75 5.21
C MET A 96 -29.36 17.03 6.58
N ASN A 97 -30.69 16.91 6.72
CA ASN A 97 -31.34 17.09 7.99
C ASN A 97 -31.45 15.78 8.74
N ILE A 98 -31.25 15.79 10.04
CA ILE A 98 -31.39 14.62 10.91
C ILE A 98 -32.80 14.68 11.54
N PHE A 99 -33.66 13.73 11.15
CA PHE A 99 -35.07 13.70 11.56
C PHE A 99 -35.43 12.53 12.49
N THR A 100 -34.44 11.97 13.17
CA THR A 100 -34.69 10.90 14.15
C THR A 100 -34.31 11.34 15.56
N TYR A 101 -35.06 10.86 16.54
CA TYR A 101 -34.79 11.04 17.99
C TYR A 101 -33.94 9.88 18.53
N ASP A 102 -33.71 8.84 17.70
CA ASP A 102 -33.08 7.59 18.15
C ASP A 102 -31.60 7.76 18.52
N GLU A 103 -31.14 6.89 19.36
CA GLU A 103 -29.73 6.64 19.60
C GLU A 103 -29.24 5.44 18.75
N GLY A 104 -27.94 5.29 18.65
CA GLY A 104 -27.31 4.21 17.90
C GLY A 104 -26.84 4.63 16.51
N LEU A 105 -26.95 3.75 15.55
CA LEU A 105 -26.50 3.99 14.17
C LEU A 105 -27.69 4.49 13.33
N LEU A 106 -27.67 5.78 13.00
CA LEU A 106 -28.73 6.49 12.30
C LEU A 106 -28.42 6.62 10.82
N ASP A 107 -29.38 6.32 9.96
CA ASP A 107 -29.31 6.62 8.53
C ASP A 107 -29.75 8.07 8.30
N VAL A 108 -28.91 8.90 7.66
CA VAL A 108 -29.18 10.34 7.45
C VAL A 108 -29.52 10.64 6.00
N GLY A 109 -28.82 10.04 5.05
CA GLY A 109 -29.04 10.27 3.64
C GLY A 109 -28.00 9.62 2.73
N VAL A 110 -28.02 10.05 1.47
CA VAL A 110 -27.05 9.61 0.46
C VAL A 110 -26.40 10.86 -0.13
N LEU A 111 -25.07 10.85 -0.18
CA LEU A 111 -24.28 11.78 -0.96
C LEU A 111 -24.18 11.21 -2.38
N ASP A 112 -24.64 11.95 -3.39
CA ASP A 112 -24.62 11.56 -4.81
C ASP A 112 -24.08 12.74 -5.61
N GLU A 113 -22.77 12.75 -5.82
CA GLU A 113 -22.06 13.84 -6.49
C GLU A 113 -21.15 13.31 -7.58
N GLU A 114 -21.10 14.03 -8.70
CA GLU A 114 -20.12 13.78 -9.74
C GLU A 114 -18.78 14.40 -9.36
N ILE A 115 -17.72 13.63 -9.45
CA ILE A 115 -16.37 14.08 -9.12
C ILE A 115 -15.52 14.16 -10.38
N SER A 116 -14.77 15.25 -10.49
CA SER A 116 -13.95 15.52 -11.67
C SER A 116 -12.54 15.94 -11.28
N ALA A 117 -11.56 15.48 -12.07
CA ALA A 117 -10.17 15.90 -11.93
C ALA A 117 -9.42 15.79 -13.27
N ASP A 118 -8.75 16.85 -13.67
CA ASP A 118 -7.88 16.91 -14.87
C ASP A 118 -6.48 16.30 -14.63
N LYS A 119 -6.12 16.10 -13.38
CA LYS A 119 -4.88 15.48 -12.91
C LYS A 119 -5.16 14.57 -11.71
N PRO A 120 -4.26 13.63 -11.38
CA PRO A 120 -4.40 12.83 -10.15
C PRO A 120 -4.59 13.72 -8.94
N THR A 121 -5.72 13.57 -8.27
CA THR A 121 -6.15 14.48 -7.19
C THR A 121 -6.62 13.66 -5.99
N LYS A 122 -6.17 14.07 -4.80
CA LYS A 122 -6.72 13.61 -3.54
C LYS A 122 -7.79 14.59 -3.09
N LEU A 123 -9.03 14.12 -2.98
CA LEU A 123 -10.16 14.88 -2.47
C LEU A 123 -10.40 14.53 -1.01
N ASN A 124 -10.76 15.54 -0.23
CA ASN A 124 -11.23 15.33 1.14
C ASN A 124 -12.74 15.48 1.19
N VAL A 125 -13.44 14.46 1.72
CA VAL A 125 -14.86 14.52 2.03
C VAL A 125 -14.99 14.84 3.51
N SER A 126 -15.59 15.95 3.85
CA SER A 126 -15.84 16.33 5.25
C SER A 126 -17.32 16.22 5.61
N LEU A 127 -17.59 15.76 6.82
CA LEU A 127 -18.92 15.68 7.43
C LEU A 127 -18.88 16.42 8.77
N ASN A 128 -19.86 17.29 9.01
CA ASN A 128 -19.91 18.10 10.23
C ASN A 128 -21.37 18.25 10.69
N ILE A 129 -21.66 18.00 11.97
CA ILE A 129 -22.98 18.21 12.55
C ILE A 129 -23.02 19.59 13.19
N GLU A 130 -23.83 20.50 12.63
CA GLU A 130 -23.92 21.89 13.02
C GLU A 130 -24.30 22.06 14.51
N GLY A 131 -23.58 22.97 15.20
CA GLY A 131 -23.76 23.21 16.62
C GLY A 131 -23.29 22.08 17.54
N THR A 132 -22.36 21.22 17.05
CA THR A 132 -21.67 20.18 17.82
C THR A 132 -20.20 20.15 17.46
N GLU A 133 -19.41 19.38 18.18
CA GLU A 133 -18.00 19.06 17.81
C GLU A 133 -17.89 17.83 16.91
N ALA A 134 -19.02 17.17 16.59
CA ALA A 134 -19.03 15.94 15.82
C ALA A 134 -18.67 16.21 14.35
N ARG A 135 -17.51 15.74 13.94
CA ARG A 135 -17.00 15.86 12.57
C ARG A 135 -16.23 14.60 12.17
N ASN A 136 -16.12 14.37 10.87
CA ASN A 136 -15.29 13.33 10.30
C ASN A 136 -14.82 13.73 8.92
N SER A 137 -13.76 13.09 8.44
CA SER A 137 -13.24 13.31 7.10
C SER A 137 -12.73 12.00 6.47
N TYR A 138 -12.80 11.94 5.14
CA TYR A 138 -12.40 10.78 4.35
C TYR A 138 -11.62 11.24 3.15
N GLU A 139 -10.55 10.55 2.83
CA GLU A 139 -9.76 10.81 1.64
C GLU A 139 -10.22 9.91 0.49
N LEU A 140 -10.39 10.51 -0.68
CA LEU A 140 -10.69 9.82 -1.93
C LEU A 140 -9.67 10.23 -2.98
N TRP A 141 -9.40 9.37 -3.93
CA TRP A 141 -8.49 9.66 -5.04
C TRP A 141 -9.24 9.64 -6.35
N VAL A 142 -9.02 10.65 -7.18
CA VAL A 142 -9.63 10.80 -8.50
C VAL A 142 -8.53 10.87 -9.55
N TYR A 143 -8.65 10.06 -10.58
CA TYR A 143 -7.69 9.97 -11.66
C TYR A 143 -8.32 10.36 -13.00
N PRO A 144 -7.62 11.12 -13.86
CA PRO A 144 -8.10 11.43 -15.21
C PRO A 144 -8.41 10.17 -15.99
N LYS A 145 -9.51 10.18 -16.72
CA LYS A 145 -9.91 9.08 -17.59
C LYS A 145 -9.03 9.04 -18.85
N LYS A 146 -7.87 8.38 -18.75
CA LYS A 146 -6.90 8.25 -19.83
C LYS A 146 -6.66 6.79 -20.18
N ALA A 147 -6.43 6.51 -21.47
CA ALA A 147 -5.97 5.21 -21.90
C ALA A 147 -4.50 4.99 -21.48
N LEU A 148 -4.17 3.76 -21.08
CA LEU A 148 -2.80 3.39 -20.78
C LEU A 148 -1.94 3.39 -22.05
N GLU A 149 -0.85 4.15 -22.04
CA GLU A 149 0.05 4.30 -23.18
C GLU A 149 1.43 3.69 -22.88
N LYS A 150 1.72 2.53 -23.45
CA LYS A 150 2.95 1.75 -23.21
C LYS A 150 4.07 1.99 -24.25
N LYS A 151 3.85 2.83 -25.25
CA LYS A 151 4.80 3.06 -26.34
C LYS A 151 6.16 3.54 -25.82
N GLY A 152 7.24 3.02 -26.39
CA GLY A 152 8.61 3.46 -26.08
C GLY A 152 9.24 2.85 -24.83
N VAL A 153 8.60 1.87 -24.19
CA VAL A 153 9.15 1.07 -23.08
C VAL A 153 9.07 -0.41 -23.46
N ILE A 154 10.16 -1.13 -23.25
CA ILE A 154 10.19 -2.58 -23.40
C ILE A 154 9.73 -3.20 -22.07
N ILE A 155 8.65 -3.97 -22.14
CA ILE A 155 8.08 -4.66 -20.99
C ILE A 155 8.42 -6.14 -21.09
N ALA A 156 9.06 -6.68 -20.09
CA ALA A 156 9.49 -8.07 -20.03
C ALA A 156 8.91 -8.79 -18.82
N ARG A 157 8.54 -10.06 -18.99
CA ARG A 157 8.14 -10.94 -17.87
C ARG A 157 9.32 -11.77 -17.39
N ASP A 158 10.23 -12.13 -18.30
CA ASP A 158 11.42 -12.92 -18.04
C ASP A 158 12.69 -12.15 -18.43
N LEU A 159 13.77 -12.32 -17.68
CA LEU A 159 15.10 -11.81 -18.04
C LEU A 159 15.81 -12.81 -18.96
N ASN A 160 15.31 -12.94 -20.18
CA ASN A 160 15.91 -13.80 -21.19
C ASN A 160 17.09 -13.11 -21.93
N LEU A 161 17.79 -13.85 -22.79
CA LEU A 161 18.95 -13.35 -23.54
C LEU A 161 18.62 -12.13 -24.43
N GLU A 162 17.41 -12.04 -24.96
CA GLU A 162 17.01 -10.89 -25.79
C GLU A 162 16.88 -9.61 -24.94
N VAL A 163 16.27 -9.73 -23.77
CA VAL A 163 16.15 -8.62 -22.79
C VAL A 163 17.54 -8.19 -22.32
N VAL A 164 18.44 -9.13 -22.04
CA VAL A 164 19.82 -8.85 -21.66
C VAL A 164 20.54 -8.07 -22.77
N LYS A 165 20.43 -8.51 -24.04
CA LYS A 165 21.01 -7.79 -25.19
C LYS A 165 20.48 -6.36 -25.35
N VAL A 166 19.20 -6.13 -24.99
CA VAL A 166 18.62 -4.77 -24.98
C VAL A 166 19.30 -3.89 -23.94
N LEU A 167 19.49 -4.42 -22.72
CA LEU A 167 20.17 -3.69 -21.64
C LEU A 167 21.63 -3.43 -21.98
N GLU A 168 22.36 -4.41 -22.50
CA GLU A 168 23.77 -4.24 -22.94
C GLU A 168 23.95 -3.16 -24.01
N LYS A 169 22.92 -2.96 -24.87
CA LYS A 169 22.91 -1.91 -25.91
C LYS A 169 22.39 -0.56 -25.44
N GLY A 170 22.17 -0.37 -24.13
CA GLY A 170 21.70 0.89 -23.58
C GLY A 170 20.19 1.08 -23.55
N GLY A 171 19.42 0.02 -23.78
CA GLY A 171 17.97 0.06 -23.76
C GLY A 171 17.38 0.23 -22.34
N LYS A 172 16.10 0.61 -22.31
CA LYS A 172 15.31 0.74 -21.07
C LYS A 172 14.30 -0.40 -21.00
N VAL A 173 14.33 -1.17 -19.92
CA VAL A 173 13.45 -2.33 -19.71
C VAL A 173 12.68 -2.19 -18.42
N LEU A 174 11.36 -2.38 -18.49
CA LEU A 174 10.50 -2.65 -17.36
C LEU A 174 10.37 -4.17 -17.21
N TRP A 175 10.99 -4.70 -16.18
CA TRP A 175 10.83 -6.11 -15.85
C TRP A 175 9.73 -6.27 -14.80
N MET A 176 8.65 -6.94 -15.19
CA MET A 176 7.51 -7.27 -14.32
C MET A 176 7.38 -8.80 -14.24
N PRO A 177 8.20 -9.49 -13.44
CA PRO A 177 8.08 -10.92 -13.29
C PRO A 177 6.75 -11.32 -12.67
N THR A 178 6.28 -12.52 -12.97
CA THR A 178 5.18 -13.17 -12.27
C THR A 178 5.75 -14.24 -11.34
N ALA A 179 4.92 -14.84 -10.49
CA ALA A 179 5.36 -15.91 -9.60
C ALA A 179 5.94 -17.14 -10.34
N SER A 180 5.69 -17.27 -11.65
CA SER A 180 6.20 -18.32 -12.53
C SER A 180 7.31 -17.84 -13.47
N SER A 181 7.75 -16.60 -13.38
CA SER A 181 8.84 -16.06 -14.20
C SER A 181 10.19 -16.66 -13.81
N HIS A 182 11.03 -16.88 -14.79
CA HIS A 182 12.35 -17.49 -14.63
C HIS A 182 13.46 -16.58 -15.16
N PHE A 183 14.67 -16.77 -14.63
CA PHE A 183 15.89 -16.27 -15.26
C PHE A 183 16.46 -17.33 -16.17
N VAL A 184 16.81 -16.94 -17.38
CA VAL A 184 17.60 -17.79 -18.25
C VAL A 184 19.07 -17.47 -17.99
N ALA A 185 19.86 -18.47 -17.63
CA ALA A 185 21.31 -18.33 -17.55
C ALA A 185 21.87 -17.89 -18.91
N ALA A 186 22.90 -17.04 -18.91
CA ALA A 186 23.53 -16.57 -20.15
C ALA A 186 24.35 -17.64 -20.87
N ASP A 187 24.58 -18.78 -20.25
CA ASP A 187 25.40 -19.87 -20.75
C ASP A 187 24.51 -21.02 -21.21
N ASP A 188 24.51 -21.30 -22.51
CA ASP A 188 23.79 -22.43 -23.13
C ASP A 188 24.31 -23.81 -22.66
N THR A 189 25.37 -23.85 -21.84
CA THR A 189 25.95 -25.07 -21.29
C THR A 189 25.27 -25.54 -19.99
N LEU A 190 24.39 -24.72 -19.39
CA LEU A 190 23.65 -25.07 -18.19
C LEU A 190 22.32 -25.73 -18.55
N SER A 191 22.02 -26.83 -17.88
CA SER A 191 20.81 -27.63 -18.13
C SER A 191 19.54 -26.87 -17.87
N GLN A 192 18.39 -27.30 -18.42
CA GLN A 192 17.06 -26.73 -18.19
C GLN A 192 16.64 -26.66 -16.70
N SER A 193 17.40 -27.28 -15.80
CA SER A 193 17.21 -27.23 -14.35
C SER A 193 17.69 -25.91 -13.71
N ASP A 194 18.42 -25.05 -14.45
CA ASP A 194 19.07 -23.86 -13.93
C ASP A 194 18.29 -22.57 -14.13
N ASN A 195 17.01 -22.67 -14.49
CA ASN A 195 16.07 -21.55 -14.46
C ASN A 195 15.81 -21.12 -13.00
N ALA A 196 16.54 -20.12 -12.54
CA ALA A 196 16.35 -19.60 -11.20
C ALA A 196 15.08 -18.75 -11.11
N THR A 197 14.24 -19.07 -10.14
CA THR A 197 13.10 -18.23 -9.79
C THR A 197 13.55 -17.26 -8.68
N PRO A 198 13.27 -15.95 -8.81
CA PRO A 198 13.64 -15.01 -7.76
C PRO A 198 12.94 -15.35 -6.44
N TYR A 199 13.67 -15.21 -5.34
CA TYR A 199 13.07 -15.36 -4.02
C TYR A 199 12.14 -14.18 -3.72
N THR A 200 10.88 -14.49 -3.46
CA THR A 200 9.84 -13.51 -3.24
C THR A 200 8.99 -13.85 -2.03
N VAL A 201 8.32 -12.83 -1.49
CA VAL A 201 7.28 -12.97 -0.46
C VAL A 201 5.96 -12.49 -1.06
N GLY A 202 4.84 -13.15 -0.78
CA GLY A 202 3.55 -12.68 -1.25
C GLY A 202 3.18 -11.30 -0.69
N GLY A 203 2.57 -10.44 -1.51
CA GLY A 203 2.07 -9.15 -1.08
C GLY A 203 0.84 -9.27 -0.17
N LEU A 204 0.74 -8.42 0.83
CA LEU A 204 -0.39 -8.32 1.74
C LEU A 204 -0.72 -6.84 1.97
N PHE A 205 -1.94 -6.44 1.63
CA PHE A 205 -2.39 -5.06 1.83
C PHE A 205 -2.67 -4.75 3.31
N GLN A 206 -3.22 -5.72 4.04
CA GLN A 206 -3.45 -5.59 5.49
C GLN A 206 -2.20 -5.94 6.26
N THR A 207 -1.86 -5.13 7.23
CA THR A 207 -0.76 -5.41 8.14
C THR A 207 -1.14 -6.52 9.12
N ASP A 208 -0.21 -7.45 9.36
CA ASP A 208 -0.38 -8.56 10.29
C ASP A 208 0.86 -8.67 11.18
N TYR A 209 1.02 -7.68 12.03
CA TYR A 209 2.23 -7.53 12.83
C TYR A 209 2.25 -8.48 14.06
N TRP A 210 1.20 -8.39 14.87
CA TRP A 210 1.24 -8.93 16.23
C TRP A 210 0.97 -10.43 16.30
N ASN A 211 0.03 -10.90 15.52
CA ASN A 211 -0.48 -12.27 15.63
C ASN A 211 0.01 -13.19 14.52
N TYR A 212 1.00 -12.78 13.74
CA TYR A 212 1.45 -13.54 12.57
C TYR A 212 1.81 -14.97 12.92
N ARG A 213 2.59 -15.19 13.99
CA ARG A 213 2.99 -16.53 14.46
C ARG A 213 1.78 -17.38 14.81
N MET A 214 0.82 -16.83 15.53
CA MET A 214 -0.40 -17.52 15.93
C MET A 214 -1.23 -17.91 14.70
N PHE A 215 -1.46 -16.98 13.79
CA PHE A 215 -2.22 -17.24 12.55
C PHE A 215 -1.50 -18.23 11.65
N LYS A 216 -0.17 -18.14 11.52
CA LYS A 216 0.64 -19.11 10.80
C LYS A 216 0.42 -20.52 11.36
N THR A 217 0.59 -20.70 12.66
CA THR A 217 0.40 -21.98 13.36
C THR A 217 -1.03 -22.52 13.16
N ILE A 218 -2.05 -21.65 13.28
CA ILE A 218 -3.45 -22.03 13.04
C ILE A 218 -3.66 -22.46 11.59
N CYS A 219 -3.11 -21.74 10.62
CA CYS A 219 -3.22 -22.08 9.21
C CYS A 219 -2.54 -23.43 8.91
N GLU A 220 -1.31 -23.64 9.41
CA GLU A 220 -0.56 -24.88 9.24
C GLU A 220 -1.29 -26.08 9.82
N ASN A 221 -1.79 -25.97 11.08
CA ASN A 221 -2.54 -27.02 11.75
C ASN A 221 -3.84 -27.37 11.00
N ASN A 222 -4.48 -26.39 10.37
CA ASN A 222 -5.70 -26.59 9.57
C ASN A 222 -5.43 -26.86 8.10
N LYS A 223 -4.17 -27.05 7.69
CA LYS A 223 -3.76 -27.29 6.28
C LYS A 223 -4.25 -26.16 5.34
N LYS A 224 -4.32 -24.93 5.81
CA LYS A 224 -4.69 -23.75 5.04
C LYS A 224 -3.44 -22.99 4.58
N LYS A 225 -3.59 -22.22 3.50
CA LYS A 225 -2.52 -21.32 3.05
C LYS A 225 -2.21 -20.27 4.12
N VAL A 226 -0.93 -20.14 4.46
CA VAL A 226 -0.46 -19.14 5.41
C VAL A 226 -0.41 -17.76 4.73
N SER A 227 -0.85 -16.72 5.44
CA SER A 227 -0.73 -15.33 4.99
C SER A 227 0.73 -14.92 4.84
N PRO A 228 1.08 -14.04 3.88
CA PRO A 228 2.42 -13.47 3.76
C PRO A 228 2.90 -12.73 5.01
N GLY A 229 2.03 -12.03 5.72
CA GLY A 229 2.35 -11.32 6.97
C GLY A 229 3.32 -10.15 6.80
N THR A 230 3.24 -9.38 5.73
CA THR A 230 4.00 -8.14 5.54
C THR A 230 3.29 -6.96 6.22
N LEU A 231 4.04 -5.88 6.56
CA LEU A 231 3.51 -4.79 7.38
C LEU A 231 3.03 -3.57 6.59
N GLY A 232 3.39 -3.45 5.34
CA GLY A 232 3.05 -2.31 4.50
C GLY A 232 4.23 -1.85 3.67
N ILE A 233 4.13 -0.66 3.08
CA ILE A 233 5.19 -0.10 2.23
C ILE A 233 5.76 1.18 2.81
N LEU A 234 6.99 1.48 2.36
CA LEU A 234 7.64 2.77 2.52
C LEU A 234 8.01 3.30 1.14
N THR A 235 7.74 4.58 0.91
CA THR A 235 8.06 5.32 -0.31
C THR A 235 8.73 6.66 0.04
N ASN A 236 9.41 7.25 -0.94
CA ASN A 236 9.72 8.68 -0.92
C ASN A 236 8.72 9.36 -1.87
N PRO A 237 7.73 10.12 -1.38
CA PRO A 237 6.71 10.78 -2.21
C PRO A 237 7.28 11.72 -3.28
N GLU A 238 8.47 12.29 -3.04
CA GLU A 238 9.14 13.21 -3.96
C GLU A 238 9.84 12.48 -5.13
N HIS A 239 9.86 11.15 -5.13
CA HIS A 239 10.48 10.40 -6.21
C HIS A 239 9.72 10.62 -7.52
N PRO A 240 10.41 10.91 -8.65
CA PRO A 240 9.76 11.28 -9.92
C PRO A 240 8.77 10.24 -10.48
N ILE A 241 8.89 8.97 -10.09
CA ILE A 241 7.97 7.91 -10.47
C ILE A 241 6.53 8.18 -10.00
N PHE A 242 6.34 9.00 -8.96
CA PHE A 242 5.03 9.31 -8.39
C PHE A 242 4.39 10.58 -8.94
N LYS A 243 4.95 11.22 -9.98
CA LYS A 243 4.35 12.42 -10.61
C LYS A 243 2.93 12.19 -11.10
N GLY A 244 2.65 11.01 -11.66
CA GLY A 244 1.31 10.60 -12.12
C GLY A 244 0.51 9.81 -11.09
N PHE A 245 1.09 9.57 -9.91
CA PHE A 245 0.50 8.81 -8.81
C PHE A 245 0.93 9.39 -7.46
N PRO A 246 0.50 10.62 -7.12
CA PRO A 246 0.87 11.26 -5.86
C PRO A 246 0.50 10.36 -4.66
N THR A 247 1.47 10.12 -3.79
CA THR A 247 1.33 9.20 -2.65
C THR A 247 1.97 9.77 -1.39
N GLU A 248 1.62 9.21 -0.24
CA GLU A 248 2.30 9.44 1.04
C GLU A 248 3.50 8.49 1.17
N MET A 249 4.27 8.67 2.25
CA MET A 249 5.42 7.81 2.55
C MET A 249 5.04 6.38 2.99
N HIS A 250 3.76 6.11 3.18
CA HIS A 250 3.22 4.85 3.70
C HIS A 250 2.06 4.35 2.85
N THR A 251 1.55 3.15 3.15
CA THR A 251 0.39 2.53 2.50
C THR A 251 -0.88 3.36 2.71
N ASN A 252 -1.61 3.63 1.62
CA ASN A 252 -2.97 4.14 1.61
C ASN A 252 -3.84 3.34 0.62
N TRP A 253 -5.13 3.66 0.49
CA TRP A 253 -6.06 2.86 -0.30
C TRP A 253 -5.74 2.76 -1.80
N GLN A 254 -5.07 3.75 -2.38
CA GLN A 254 -4.69 3.70 -3.80
C GLN A 254 -3.66 2.58 -4.10
N TRP A 255 -2.94 2.07 -3.10
CA TRP A 255 -2.01 0.97 -3.25
C TRP A 255 -2.66 -0.41 -3.29
N PHE A 256 -3.96 -0.50 -2.98
CA PHE A 256 -4.66 -1.79 -2.85
C PHE A 256 -4.46 -2.74 -4.03
N PRO A 257 -4.78 -2.37 -5.30
CA PRO A 257 -4.62 -3.30 -6.41
C PRO A 257 -3.16 -3.63 -6.71
N VAL A 258 -2.24 -2.67 -6.52
CA VAL A 258 -0.82 -2.88 -6.76
C VAL A 258 -0.23 -3.88 -5.77
N ILE A 259 -0.53 -3.75 -4.48
CA ILE A 259 -0.04 -4.64 -3.43
C ILE A 259 -0.70 -6.02 -3.53
N LYS A 260 -2.00 -6.08 -3.81
CA LYS A 260 -2.75 -7.33 -3.95
C LYS A 260 -2.17 -8.24 -5.04
N GLU A 261 -1.72 -7.66 -6.14
CA GLU A 261 -1.13 -8.38 -7.28
C GLU A 261 0.40 -8.47 -7.19
N SER A 262 0.99 -8.21 -6.00
CA SER A 262 2.44 -8.15 -5.81
C SER A 262 3.03 -9.41 -5.18
N HIS A 263 4.33 -9.58 -5.40
CA HIS A 263 5.18 -10.59 -4.77
C HIS A 263 6.60 -10.01 -4.60
N PRO A 264 6.78 -9.13 -3.59
CA PRO A 264 8.04 -8.42 -3.36
C PRO A 264 9.28 -9.29 -3.40
N LEU A 265 10.34 -8.77 -4.01
CA LEU A 265 11.63 -9.43 -4.16
C LEU A 265 12.42 -9.36 -2.85
N VAL A 266 13.03 -10.48 -2.45
CA VAL A 266 13.96 -10.51 -1.32
C VAL A 266 15.31 -9.94 -1.76
N LEU A 267 15.77 -8.90 -1.06
CA LEU A 267 16.96 -8.10 -1.37
C LEU A 267 18.12 -8.31 -0.37
N ASP A 268 18.07 -9.33 0.47
CA ASP A 268 19.05 -9.55 1.54
C ASP A 268 20.49 -9.68 1.02
N ASN A 269 20.64 -10.25 -0.18
CA ASN A 269 21.94 -10.47 -0.83
C ASN A 269 22.42 -9.26 -1.65
N PHE A 270 21.63 -8.19 -1.74
CA PHE A 270 22.02 -6.94 -2.41
C PHE A 270 22.79 -6.02 -1.45
N ALA A 271 23.32 -4.92 -1.98
CA ALA A 271 24.05 -3.95 -1.17
C ALA A 271 23.19 -3.45 0.02
N LYS A 272 23.80 -3.36 1.20
CA LYS A 272 23.07 -2.99 2.44
C LYS A 272 22.47 -1.59 2.38
N ASP A 273 23.13 -0.67 1.72
CA ASP A 273 22.73 0.72 1.52
C ASP A 273 21.75 0.92 0.37
N TYR A 274 21.58 -0.08 -0.51
CA TYR A 274 20.58 -0.02 -1.59
C TYR A 274 19.19 0.23 -1.03
N ARG A 275 18.44 1.16 -1.62
CA ARG A 275 17.06 1.48 -1.23
C ARG A 275 16.15 1.30 -2.43
N PRO A 276 15.14 0.41 -2.34
CA PRO A 276 14.09 0.32 -3.36
C PRO A 276 13.31 1.64 -3.45
N ILE A 277 12.75 1.95 -4.61
CA ILE A 277 11.81 3.08 -4.79
C ILE A 277 10.56 2.85 -3.93
N VAL A 278 10.06 1.59 -3.93
CA VAL A 278 9.00 1.15 -3.03
C VAL A 278 9.54 -0.04 -2.24
N GLN A 279 9.75 0.16 -0.96
CA GLN A 279 10.16 -0.89 -0.04
C GLN A 279 8.92 -1.51 0.61
N VAL A 280 8.90 -2.83 0.75
CA VAL A 280 7.91 -3.53 1.59
C VAL A 280 8.54 -3.85 2.94
N ILE A 281 7.80 -3.60 4.00
CA ILE A 281 8.23 -3.93 5.36
C ILE A 281 7.81 -5.37 5.64
N ASP A 282 8.77 -6.22 5.92
CA ASP A 282 8.52 -7.62 6.25
C ASP A 282 8.04 -7.79 7.70
N ASN A 283 7.50 -8.95 8.01
CA ASN A 283 7.15 -9.27 9.39
C ASN A 283 8.42 -9.49 10.23
N ILE A 284 8.25 -9.41 11.54
CA ILE A 284 9.34 -9.51 12.52
C ILE A 284 10.07 -10.87 12.50
N GLU A 285 9.40 -11.94 12.07
CA GLU A 285 9.98 -13.29 12.09
C GLU A 285 10.95 -13.52 10.92
N ARG A 286 10.63 -13.00 9.72
CA ARG A 286 11.50 -13.15 8.54
C ARG A 286 12.50 -12.02 8.44
N ASN A 287 12.05 -10.81 8.67
CA ASN A 287 12.85 -9.58 8.63
C ASN A 287 13.72 -9.45 7.37
N HIS A 288 13.16 -9.84 6.21
CA HIS A 288 13.81 -9.65 4.93
C HIS A 288 13.75 -8.19 4.48
N LYS A 289 14.77 -7.76 3.77
CA LYS A 289 14.70 -6.54 2.97
C LYS A 289 13.91 -6.84 1.70
N LEU A 290 12.74 -6.22 1.56
CA LEU A 290 11.82 -6.49 0.45
C LEU A 290 11.68 -5.29 -0.47
N GLY A 291 11.72 -5.52 -1.80
CA GLY A 291 11.50 -4.51 -2.83
C GLY A 291 10.26 -4.80 -3.67
N LEU A 292 9.39 -3.79 -3.82
CA LEU A 292 8.25 -3.82 -4.75
C LEU A 292 8.61 -3.14 -6.07
N VAL A 293 9.27 -1.98 -6.00
CA VAL A 293 9.77 -1.25 -7.17
C VAL A 293 11.24 -0.90 -6.94
N MET A 294 12.07 -1.27 -7.89
CA MET A 294 13.52 -1.13 -7.82
C MET A 294 14.07 -0.71 -9.18
N GLU A 295 15.25 -0.09 -9.18
CA GLU A 295 15.92 0.29 -10.41
C GLU A 295 17.43 0.12 -10.33
N TRP A 296 18.04 -0.18 -11.48
CA TRP A 296 19.49 -0.28 -11.64
C TRP A 296 19.94 0.15 -13.03
N LYS A 297 21.19 0.65 -13.13
CA LYS A 297 21.96 0.58 -14.36
C LYS A 297 22.43 -0.84 -14.53
N VAL A 298 22.15 -1.46 -15.67
CA VAL A 298 22.53 -2.82 -15.97
C VAL A 298 23.29 -2.80 -17.31
N GLY A 299 24.62 -2.95 -17.26
CA GLY A 299 25.48 -2.68 -18.40
C GLY A 299 25.35 -1.23 -18.87
N ALA A 300 25.14 -1.00 -20.16
CA ALA A 300 24.86 0.34 -20.69
C ALA A 300 23.39 0.78 -20.54
N GLY A 301 22.50 -0.14 -20.16
CA GLY A 301 21.05 0.08 -20.10
C GLY A 301 20.52 0.42 -18.71
N LYS A 302 19.21 0.59 -18.63
CA LYS A 302 18.50 0.92 -17.40
C LYS A 302 17.35 -0.07 -17.20
N LEU A 303 17.33 -0.70 -16.04
CA LEU A 303 16.32 -1.67 -15.64
C LEU A 303 15.44 -1.08 -14.53
N LEU A 304 14.15 -1.04 -14.76
CA LEU A 304 13.16 -0.86 -13.69
C LEU A 304 12.50 -2.22 -13.43
N VAL A 305 12.41 -2.60 -12.17
CA VAL A 305 11.77 -3.84 -11.73
C VAL A 305 10.53 -3.49 -10.94
N CYS A 306 9.39 -4.02 -11.35
CA CYS A 306 8.13 -3.89 -10.60
C CYS A 306 7.60 -5.28 -10.26
N MET A 307 7.58 -5.61 -8.98
CA MET A 307 7.16 -6.91 -8.46
C MET A 307 5.64 -7.01 -8.26
N SER A 308 4.87 -6.25 -9.05
CA SER A 308 3.41 -6.34 -9.13
C SER A 308 2.97 -6.59 -10.57
N ASP A 309 1.89 -7.35 -10.74
CA ASP A 309 1.24 -7.51 -12.05
C ASP A 309 0.41 -6.27 -12.38
N LEU A 310 1.08 -5.23 -12.92
CA LEU A 310 0.44 -3.96 -13.26
C LEU A 310 -0.64 -4.11 -14.34
N GLU A 311 -0.59 -5.16 -15.17
CA GLU A 311 -1.67 -5.46 -16.14
C GLU A 311 -2.98 -5.82 -15.43
N LYS A 312 -2.89 -6.56 -14.32
CA LYS A 312 -4.06 -6.89 -13.51
C LYS A 312 -4.48 -5.70 -12.65
N ALA A 313 -3.52 -4.99 -12.05
CA ALA A 313 -3.80 -3.81 -11.25
C ALA A 313 -4.49 -2.70 -12.05
N ALA A 314 -4.15 -2.54 -13.36
CA ALA A 314 -4.71 -1.53 -14.25
C ALA A 314 -6.23 -1.71 -14.57
N LYS A 315 -6.88 -2.74 -14.04
CA LYS A 315 -8.36 -2.84 -14.04
C LYS A 315 -9.01 -1.83 -13.10
N TYR A 316 -8.22 -1.28 -12.17
CA TYR A 316 -8.62 -0.25 -11.22
C TYR A 316 -8.01 1.10 -11.62
N PRO A 317 -8.70 2.23 -11.41
CA PRO A 317 -8.20 3.57 -11.79
C PRO A 317 -6.81 3.86 -11.23
N GLU A 318 -6.61 3.59 -9.94
CA GLU A 318 -5.35 3.80 -9.22
C GLU A 318 -4.23 2.89 -9.74
N GLY A 319 -4.54 1.64 -10.04
CA GLY A 319 -3.57 0.70 -10.62
C GLY A 319 -3.16 1.10 -12.04
N LYS A 320 -4.11 1.59 -12.84
CA LYS A 320 -3.86 2.15 -14.18
C LYS A 320 -3.01 3.41 -14.10
N ALA A 321 -3.33 4.31 -13.16
CA ALA A 321 -2.56 5.53 -12.93
C ALA A 321 -1.12 5.23 -12.50
N PHE A 322 -0.92 4.29 -11.57
CA PHE A 322 0.43 3.87 -11.18
C PHE A 322 1.21 3.27 -12.34
N TYR A 323 0.59 2.40 -13.14
CA TYR A 323 1.24 1.81 -14.31
C TYR A 323 1.65 2.90 -15.31
N GLN A 324 0.77 3.86 -15.60
CA GLN A 324 1.10 4.98 -16.48
C GLN A 324 2.25 5.83 -15.92
N SER A 325 2.23 6.09 -14.61
CA SER A 325 3.29 6.85 -13.92
C SER A 325 4.66 6.15 -14.03
N VAL A 326 4.69 4.83 -13.90
CA VAL A 326 5.89 4.01 -14.13
C VAL A 326 6.41 4.17 -15.57
N ILE A 327 5.52 4.07 -16.57
CA ILE A 327 5.88 4.22 -17.98
C ILE A 327 6.41 5.63 -18.26
N ASP A 328 5.73 6.67 -17.77
CA ASP A 328 6.11 8.07 -17.98
C ASP A 328 7.45 8.39 -17.31
N TYR A 329 7.69 7.86 -16.10
CA TYR A 329 8.97 7.96 -15.44
C TYR A 329 10.09 7.34 -16.29
N MET A 330 9.91 6.13 -16.81
CA MET A 330 10.89 5.47 -17.65
C MET A 330 11.18 6.21 -18.97
N ARG A 331 10.22 6.97 -19.50
CA ARG A 331 10.40 7.81 -20.70
C ARG A 331 11.16 9.09 -20.39
N SER A 332 11.04 9.59 -19.17
CA SER A 332 11.62 10.87 -18.76
C SER A 332 13.14 10.82 -18.63
N ALA A 333 13.75 11.99 -18.50
CA ALA A 333 15.17 12.13 -18.17
C ALA A 333 15.45 11.74 -16.70
N ASP A 334 14.45 11.81 -15.84
CA ASP A 334 14.55 11.48 -14.41
C ASP A 334 14.86 9.99 -14.18
N PHE A 335 14.49 9.11 -15.14
CA PHE A 335 14.89 7.69 -15.08
C PHE A 335 16.39 7.56 -15.28
N ASN A 336 17.12 7.74 -14.19
CA ASN A 336 18.57 7.65 -14.17
C ASN A 336 19.05 6.98 -12.87
N PRO A 337 18.94 5.65 -12.77
CA PRO A 337 19.32 4.90 -11.58
C PRO A 337 20.73 5.25 -11.10
N SER A 338 20.89 5.46 -9.81
CA SER A 338 22.22 5.73 -9.19
C SER A 338 22.99 4.44 -8.90
N SER A 339 22.29 3.33 -8.69
CA SER A 339 22.88 2.03 -8.42
C SER A 339 23.18 1.31 -9.73
N GLU A 340 24.36 0.68 -9.82
CA GLU A 340 24.79 -0.09 -10.97
C GLU A 340 25.01 -1.55 -10.58
N ILE A 341 24.65 -2.48 -11.46
CA ILE A 341 24.87 -3.91 -11.30
C ILE A 341 25.14 -4.55 -12.66
N SER A 342 26.08 -5.48 -12.75
CA SER A 342 26.27 -6.25 -13.96
C SER A 342 25.15 -7.28 -14.15
N VAL A 343 24.94 -7.73 -15.39
CA VAL A 343 23.94 -8.77 -15.70
C VAL A 343 24.22 -10.04 -14.91
N ASP A 344 25.48 -10.47 -14.84
CA ASP A 344 25.88 -11.70 -14.16
C ASP A 344 25.71 -11.57 -12.65
N GLU A 345 26.06 -10.42 -12.07
CA GLU A 345 25.85 -10.17 -10.65
C GLU A 345 24.35 -10.12 -10.31
N LEU A 346 23.53 -9.47 -11.13
CA LEU A 346 22.09 -9.45 -10.96
C LEU A 346 21.52 -10.87 -10.94
N LYS A 347 21.86 -11.70 -11.94
CA LYS A 347 21.43 -13.10 -12.00
C LYS A 347 21.88 -13.90 -10.79
N LYS A 348 23.15 -13.75 -10.40
CA LYS A 348 23.70 -14.42 -9.21
C LYS A 348 22.91 -14.05 -7.97
N LYS A 349 22.68 -12.75 -7.71
CA LYS A 349 21.96 -12.28 -6.52
C LYS A 349 20.50 -12.73 -6.49
N LEU A 350 19.86 -12.78 -7.65
CA LEU A 350 18.47 -13.23 -7.77
C LEU A 350 18.32 -14.75 -7.56
N ALA A 351 19.33 -15.54 -7.90
CA ALA A 351 19.37 -16.99 -7.71
C ALA A 351 19.85 -17.40 -6.30
N GLU A 352 20.55 -16.51 -5.60
CA GLU A 352 21.16 -16.80 -4.31
C GLU A 352 20.09 -16.89 -3.21
N LYS A 353 20.07 -18.03 -2.50
CA LYS A 353 19.10 -18.25 -1.43
C LYS A 353 19.27 -17.21 -0.31
N PRO A 354 18.20 -16.50 0.09
CA PRO A 354 18.29 -15.54 1.17
C PRO A 354 18.57 -16.23 2.52
N ARG A 355 19.13 -15.49 3.46
CA ARG A 355 19.36 -15.96 4.82
C ARG A 355 18.01 -16.37 5.44
N GLN A 356 17.97 -17.57 6.00
CA GLN A 356 16.85 -18.01 6.84
C GLN A 356 17.25 -17.82 8.31
N VAL A 357 16.51 -17.00 9.00
CA VAL A 357 16.65 -16.87 10.46
C VAL A 357 15.92 -18.05 11.11
N SER A 358 16.65 -18.85 11.87
CA SER A 358 16.02 -19.98 12.57
C SER A 358 15.22 -19.49 13.79
N LEU A 359 14.09 -20.14 14.08
CA LEU A 359 13.32 -19.87 15.32
C LEU A 359 14.16 -20.02 16.60
N LYS A 360 15.21 -20.85 16.57
CA LYS A 360 16.16 -20.99 17.69
C LYS A 360 17.01 -19.73 17.88
N GLU A 361 17.40 -19.04 16.81
CA GLU A 361 18.14 -17.77 16.89
C GLU A 361 17.26 -16.66 17.45
N LEU A 362 15.97 -16.61 17.07
CA LEU A 362 15.00 -15.64 17.59
C LEU A 362 14.67 -15.90 19.08
N ASN A 363 14.55 -17.15 19.49
CA ASN A 363 14.30 -17.49 20.89
C ASN A 363 15.49 -17.13 21.81
N ASN A 364 16.72 -17.11 21.29
CA ASN A 364 17.88 -16.65 22.05
C ASN A 364 17.91 -15.13 22.24
N ILE A 365 17.29 -14.35 21.37
CA ILE A 365 17.19 -12.89 21.49
C ILE A 365 16.14 -12.49 22.53
N SER A 366 15.11 -13.31 22.74
CA SER A 366 14.04 -13.02 23.70
C SER A 366 14.38 -13.38 25.18
N GLN A 367 15.60 -13.80 25.44
CA GLN A 367 16.07 -14.13 26.80
C GLN A 367 17.01 -13.08 27.41
N TYR A 368 17.17 -11.91 26.74
CA TYR A 368 17.94 -10.79 27.29
C TYR A 368 17.06 -9.59 27.57
#